data_395689d55bf7c58c1cf9272b0c33a6d3
#
_entry.id   395689d55bf7c58c1cf9272b0c33a6d3
#
_cell.length_a   1.000
_cell.length_b   1.000
_cell.length_c   1.000
_cell.angle_alpha   90.00
_cell.angle_beta   90.00
_cell.angle_gamma   90.00
#
_symmetry.space_group_name_H-M   'P 1'
#
loop_
_entity.id
_entity.type
_entity.pdbx_description
1 polymer ?
#
loop_
_entity_poly.entity_id
_entity_poly.type
_entity_poly.pdbx_seq_one_letter_code
_entity_poly.pdbx_strand_id
1 'polypeptide(L)'
;MKQCRVSFRDSEGIEHAVQLEARTLYEAVGLAIDRFRRCEQVPYDPKGMHEFTVESREPSTQHRLTRNMFDAWLRRPGGSPADVARKSRLKELLGDVA
;
A
#
# COMPACT_ATOMS: atom_id res chain seq x y z
N MET A 1 9.48 12.94 4.32
CA MET A 1 8.63 12.00 3.58
C MET A 1 9.28 11.67 2.26
N LYS A 2 9.10 10.46 1.80
CA LYS A 2 9.69 9.99 0.55
C LYS A 2 8.61 9.93 -0.53
N GLN A 3 8.98 10.31 -1.73
CA GLN A 3 8.10 10.09 -2.87
C GLN A 3 8.22 8.66 -3.34
N CYS A 4 7.09 8.00 -3.48
CA CYS A 4 7.00 6.60 -3.85
C CYS A 4 6.07 6.43 -5.04
N ARG A 5 6.40 5.49 -5.91
CA ARG A 5 5.49 5.02 -6.95
C ARG A 5 5.09 3.61 -6.60
N VAL A 6 3.80 3.39 -6.39
CA VAL A 6 3.25 2.08 -6.06
C VAL A 6 2.47 1.56 -7.24
N SER A 7 2.74 0.35 -7.65
CA SER A 7 2.07 -0.27 -8.80
C SER A 7 1.68 -1.69 -8.51
N PHE A 8 0.70 -2.17 -9.25
CA PHE A 8 0.31 -3.58 -9.27
C PHE A 8 -0.19 -3.93 -10.67
N ARG A 9 -0.19 -5.22 -10.98
CA ARG A 9 -0.77 -5.72 -12.22
C ARG A 9 -2.12 -6.37 -11.95
N ASP A 10 -3.09 -6.05 -12.78
CA ASP A 10 -4.41 -6.67 -12.67
C ASP A 10 -4.42 -8.07 -13.32
N SER A 11 -5.58 -8.71 -13.31
CA SER A 11 -5.72 -10.07 -13.85
C SER A 11 -5.44 -10.15 -15.35
N GLU A 12 -5.50 -9.02 -16.06
CA GLU A 12 -5.19 -8.96 -17.49
C GLU A 12 -3.74 -8.58 -17.75
N GLY A 13 -2.94 -8.40 -16.71
CA GLY A 13 -1.54 -8.04 -16.83
C GLY A 13 -1.30 -6.55 -17.03
N ILE A 14 -2.31 -5.72 -16.89
CA ILE A 14 -2.19 -4.27 -17.05
C ILE A 14 -1.67 -3.67 -15.75
N GLU A 15 -0.63 -2.84 -15.86
CA GLU A 15 -0.05 -2.17 -14.71
C GLU A 15 -0.83 -0.92 -14.36
N HIS A 16 -1.18 -0.81 -13.09
CA HIS A 16 -1.78 0.39 -12.52
C HIS A 16 -0.82 0.96 -11.49
N ALA A 17 -0.61 2.27 -11.51
CA ALA A 17 0.36 2.90 -10.65
C ALA A 17 -0.16 4.22 -10.08
N VAL A 18 0.32 4.56 -8.90
CA VAL A 18 0.03 5.83 -8.25
C VAL A 18 1.31 6.38 -7.65
N GLN A 19 1.49 7.69 -7.73
CA GLN A 19 2.59 8.37 -7.06
C GLN A 19 2.06 9.04 -5.81
N LEU A 20 2.78 8.88 -4.71
CA LEU A 20 2.36 9.44 -3.43
C LEU A 20 3.58 9.66 -2.53
N GLU A 21 3.35 10.36 -1.44
CA GLU A 21 4.37 10.56 -0.42
C GLU A 21 4.05 9.71 0.79
N ALA A 22 5.06 9.04 1.33
CA ALA A 22 4.90 8.21 2.51
C ALA A 22 6.20 8.14 3.29
N ARG A 23 6.10 7.79 4.56
CA ARG A 23 7.26 7.66 5.44
C ARG A 23 7.83 6.25 5.44
N THR A 24 6.99 5.26 5.20
CA THR A 24 7.41 3.86 5.19
C THR A 24 6.84 3.16 3.96
N LEU A 25 7.40 2.00 3.62
CA LEU A 25 6.90 1.21 2.50
C LEU A 25 5.48 0.74 2.73
N TYR A 26 5.17 0.30 3.94
CA TYR A 26 3.83 -0.18 4.25
C TYR A 26 2.80 0.96 4.22
N GLU A 27 3.19 2.14 4.68
CA GLU A 27 2.31 3.31 4.56
C GLU A 27 2.03 3.62 3.09
N ALA A 28 3.07 3.55 2.24
CA ALA A 28 2.90 3.79 0.81
C ALA A 28 1.92 2.81 0.19
N VAL A 29 2.03 1.53 0.52
CA VAL A 29 1.10 0.51 0.01
C VAL A 29 -0.31 0.77 0.50
N GLY A 30 -0.48 1.10 1.78
CA GLY A 30 -1.81 1.39 2.34
C GLY A 30 -2.49 2.57 1.66
N LEU A 31 -1.75 3.66 1.47
CA LEU A 31 -2.29 4.84 0.78
C LEU A 31 -2.60 4.53 -0.69
N ALA A 32 -1.78 3.72 -1.33
CA ALA A 32 -2.01 3.31 -2.71
C ALA A 32 -3.27 2.46 -2.83
N ILE A 33 -3.47 1.51 -1.92
CA ILE A 33 -4.67 0.67 -1.90
C ILE A 33 -5.91 1.56 -1.78
N ASP A 34 -5.88 2.56 -0.91
CA ASP A 34 -6.99 3.48 -0.76
C ASP A 34 -7.31 4.20 -2.07
N ARG A 35 -6.29 4.65 -2.78
CA ARG A 35 -6.49 5.33 -4.05
C ARG A 35 -7.00 4.40 -5.15
N PHE A 36 -6.46 3.19 -5.24
CA PHE A 36 -6.92 2.23 -6.23
C PHE A 36 -8.38 1.85 -6.02
N ARG A 37 -8.81 1.67 -4.78
CA ARG A 37 -10.20 1.34 -4.46
C ARG A 37 -11.17 2.45 -4.87
N ARG A 38 -10.73 3.69 -4.79
CA ARG A 38 -11.59 4.84 -5.10
C ARG A 38 -11.68 5.13 -6.58
N CYS A 39 -10.76 4.59 -7.37
CA CYS A 39 -10.75 4.84 -8.81
C CYS A 39 -11.58 3.78 -9.52
N GLU A 40 -12.71 4.17 -10.08
CA GLU A 40 -13.61 3.24 -10.77
C GLU A 40 -12.96 2.62 -12.00
N GLN A 41 -11.98 3.28 -12.57
CA GLN A 41 -11.30 2.80 -13.78
C GLN A 41 -10.22 1.76 -13.48
N VAL A 42 -9.88 1.57 -12.22
CA VAL A 42 -8.88 0.58 -11.81
C VAL A 42 -9.60 -0.66 -11.30
N PRO A 43 -9.42 -1.82 -11.96
CA PRO A 43 -10.08 -3.05 -11.52
C PRO A 43 -9.36 -3.66 -10.33
N TYR A 44 -9.46 -3.01 -9.18
CA TYR A 44 -8.84 -3.48 -7.95
C TYR A 44 -9.80 -4.37 -7.18
N ASP A 45 -9.41 -5.64 -7.00
CA ASP A 45 -10.18 -6.57 -6.18
C ASP A 45 -9.65 -6.53 -4.75
N PRO A 46 -10.46 -6.02 -3.77
CA PRO A 46 -10.01 -5.96 -2.38
C PRO A 46 -9.68 -7.32 -1.78
N LYS A 47 -10.24 -8.39 -2.33
CA LYS A 47 -9.97 -9.75 -1.86
C LYS A 47 -8.88 -10.44 -2.66
N GLY A 48 -8.36 -9.78 -3.69
CA GLY A 48 -7.32 -10.34 -4.53
C GLY A 48 -5.97 -10.38 -3.85
N MET A 49 -5.17 -11.34 -4.27
CA MET A 49 -3.79 -11.50 -3.78
C MET A 49 -2.86 -10.71 -4.68
N HIS A 50 -2.85 -9.40 -4.50
CA HIS A 50 -2.01 -8.53 -5.31
C HIS A 50 -0.60 -8.45 -4.76
N GLU A 51 0.37 -8.35 -5.66
CA GLU A 51 1.73 -7.99 -5.32
C GLU A 51 1.96 -6.55 -5.74
N PHE A 52 2.43 -5.74 -4.80
CA PHE A 52 2.71 -4.34 -5.06
C PHE A 52 4.20 -4.11 -5.24
N THR A 53 4.56 -3.31 -6.24
CA THR A 53 5.93 -2.86 -6.42
C THR A 53 6.01 -1.42 -5.95
N VAL A 54 6.94 -1.14 -5.04
CA VAL A 54 7.14 0.19 -4.50
C VAL A 54 8.51 0.69 -4.91
N GLU A 55 8.54 1.79 -5.64
CA GLU A 55 9.78 2.45 -6.03
C GLU A 55 9.95 3.72 -5.23
N SER A 56 11.09 3.84 -4.55
CA SER A 56 11.49 5.06 -3.86
C SER A 56 12.36 5.90 -4.77
N ARG A 57 12.20 7.21 -4.69
CA ARG A 57 12.91 8.10 -5.60
C ARG A 57 14.40 8.24 -5.29
N GLU A 58 14.79 8.26 -3.99
CA GLU A 58 16.19 8.49 -3.61
C GLU A 58 16.58 7.63 -2.40
N PRO A 59 17.54 6.73 -2.54
CA PRO A 59 18.04 6.20 -3.80
C PRO A 59 16.96 5.41 -4.53
N SER A 60 17.09 5.30 -5.83
CA SER A 60 16.11 4.57 -6.63
C SER A 60 16.14 3.09 -6.24
N THR A 61 15.20 2.71 -5.41
CA THR A 61 15.09 1.35 -4.88
C THR A 61 13.71 0.81 -5.16
N GLN A 62 13.64 -0.44 -5.53
CA GLN A 62 12.38 -1.10 -5.82
C GLN A 62 12.12 -2.17 -4.76
N HIS A 63 10.93 -2.15 -4.19
CA HIS A 63 10.51 -3.14 -3.19
C HIS A 63 9.22 -3.81 -3.65
N ARG A 64 9.11 -5.10 -3.34
CA ARG A 64 7.90 -5.86 -3.65
C ARG A 64 7.24 -6.30 -2.35
N LEU A 65 5.98 -5.92 -2.19
CA LEU A 65 5.20 -6.24 -1.01
C LEU A 65 3.89 -6.89 -1.45
N THR A 66 3.62 -8.06 -0.89
CA THR A 66 2.34 -8.72 -1.15
C THR A 66 1.27 -8.16 -0.23
N ARG A 67 0.01 -8.35 -0.61
CA ARG A 67 -1.11 -7.95 0.23
C ARG A 67 -1.06 -8.65 1.58
N ASN A 68 -0.64 -9.92 1.61
CA ASN A 68 -0.51 -10.66 2.86
C ASN A 68 0.54 -10.05 3.78
N MET A 69 1.67 -9.61 3.23
CA MET A 69 2.71 -8.95 4.01
C MET A 69 2.18 -7.65 4.63
N PHE A 70 1.45 -6.87 3.85
CA PHE A 70 0.85 -5.63 4.33
C PHE A 70 -0.17 -5.90 5.45
N ASP A 71 -1.08 -6.83 5.22
CA ASP A 71 -2.11 -7.17 6.21
C ASP A 71 -1.50 -7.69 7.51
N ALA A 72 -0.46 -8.52 7.42
CA ALA A 72 0.25 -9.04 8.59
C ALA A 72 0.89 -7.91 9.38
N TRP A 73 1.54 -6.97 8.69
CA TRP A 73 2.12 -5.79 9.35
C TRP A 73 1.05 -4.96 10.04
N LEU A 74 -0.07 -4.73 9.36
CA LEU A 74 -1.15 -3.89 9.89
C LEU A 74 -1.77 -4.48 11.16
N ARG A 75 -1.86 -5.82 11.24
CA ARG A 75 -2.41 -6.52 12.39
C ARG A 75 -1.42 -6.71 13.52
N ARG A 76 -0.12 -6.55 13.26
CA ARG A 76 0.91 -6.76 14.26
C ARG A 76 0.80 -5.69 15.34
N PRO A 77 0.67 -6.09 16.63
CA PRO A 77 0.63 -5.11 17.72
C PRO A 77 2.03 -4.55 18.00
N GLY A 78 2.06 -3.40 18.65
CA GLY A 78 3.30 -2.80 19.11
C GLY A 78 3.94 -1.87 18.11
N GLY A 79 5.21 -1.61 18.32
CA GLY A 79 5.96 -0.61 17.60
C GLY A 79 6.03 0.71 18.36
N SER A 80 6.63 1.72 17.77
CA SER A 80 6.70 3.05 18.35
C SER A 80 5.31 3.71 18.38
N PRO A 81 5.10 4.75 19.19
CA PRO A 81 3.84 5.50 19.14
C PRO A 81 3.51 6.01 17.74
N ALA A 82 4.52 6.41 16.97
CA ALA A 82 4.32 6.85 15.61
C ALA A 82 3.82 5.70 14.70
N ASP A 83 4.35 4.50 14.89
CA ASP A 83 3.90 3.33 14.12
C ASP A 83 2.47 2.95 14.47
N VAL A 84 2.12 2.99 15.74
CA VAL A 84 0.75 2.72 16.21
C VAL A 84 -0.21 3.71 15.58
N ALA A 85 0.14 4.99 15.57
CA ALA A 85 -0.69 6.04 14.97
C ALA A 85 -0.88 5.82 13.47
N ARG A 86 0.19 5.45 12.75
CA ARG A 86 0.11 5.17 11.32
C ARG A 86 -0.80 3.99 11.01
N LYS A 87 -0.67 2.91 11.78
CA LYS A 87 -1.51 1.73 11.60
C LYS A 87 -2.98 2.06 11.86
N SER A 88 -3.27 2.82 12.91
CA SER A 88 -4.63 3.24 13.20
C SER A 88 -5.23 4.05 12.07
N ARG A 89 -4.45 4.99 11.55
CA ARG A 89 -4.89 5.83 10.43
C ARG A 89 -5.17 5.01 9.18
N LEU A 90 -4.30 4.04 8.87
CA LEU A 90 -4.49 3.19 7.70
C LEU A 90 -5.72 2.30 7.85
N LYS A 91 -5.96 1.79 9.05
CA LYS A 91 -7.17 1.01 9.32
C LYS A 91 -8.42 1.82 9.09
N GLU A 92 -8.43 3.09 9.49
CA GLU A 92 -9.55 3.99 9.25
C GLU A 92 -9.73 4.26 7.75
N LEU A 93 -8.64 4.53 7.05
CA LEU A 93 -8.68 4.83 5.61
C LEU A 93 -9.18 3.65 4.79
N LEU A 94 -8.75 2.45 5.13
CA LEU A 94 -9.07 1.26 4.36
C LEU A 94 -10.36 0.60 4.80
N GLY A 95 -10.96 1.11 5.88
CA GLY A 95 -12.15 0.52 6.44
C GLY A 95 -11.83 -0.85 7.02
N ASP A 96 -12.71 -1.81 6.80
CA ASP A 96 -12.53 -3.14 7.33
C ASP A 96 -11.49 -3.91 6.52
N VAL A 97 -10.26 -3.89 7.02
CA VAL A 97 -9.14 -4.61 6.39
C VAL A 97 -8.94 -5.97 7.06
N ALA A 98 -9.62 -6.18 8.14
CA ALA A 98 -9.47 -7.39 8.94
C ALA A 98 -9.97 -8.62 8.21
#